data_7378aad5676aac87ced3c7a1f6dde04a
#
_entry.id   7378aad5676aac87ced3c7a1f6dde04a
#
_cell.length_a   1.000
_cell.length_b   1.000
_cell.length_c   1.000
_cell.angle_alpha   90.00
_cell.angle_beta   90.00
_cell.angle_gamma   90.00
#
_symmetry.space_group_name_H-M   'P 1'
#
loop_
_entity.id
_entity.type
_entity.pdbx_description
1 polymer ?
#
loop_
_entity_poly.entity_id
_entity_poly.type
_entity_poly.pdbx_seq_one_letter_code
_entity_poly.pdbx_strand_id
1 'polypeptide(L)'
;MSRTTLERSAVALSAVLLLLPLSACGGDAEAGSGSTVTVTVGYQSRTINTVTAGTLLRSLGAFEKQLNSLHDGVHYKVDWQDYATGAPITAQMTAGKIDIGSMGDFPLLINAARGKQLNSPTRLVSVTGYNLRGGLNTIVTAPGSKLTSLKDLKGKKVSTSVGSAADGTLVRALQRAGIDPNSGIEKLNQQPSVGASALTAGSTDALSQFVAWPGLLAFQGKAKAVYDGARLNLPTFHGVTAREDFAKERPAVLEAFLKAQAEATDYLNDHPVDAAEKVAKATGLPAEVVYLYNGDHGIATFDPAIKPQLVSALKQDVSILKSAKLTGDVDVDSFVDDQYVKKALGPAAYAGHLATKPAPAASEAWPKGASKTVTFDSPSKLLRYVAGHRDTLRAAYVPDTTTGTLWFADKAVWVADGDKLLPFVAPDTAQAYIDGHGGARVVPYADALERAS
;
A
#
# COMPACT_ATOMS: atom_id res chain seq x y z
N MET A 1 10.59 61.19 39.97
CA MET A 1 10.77 62.37 39.11
C MET A 1 11.13 61.82 37.75
N SER A 2 10.41 61.98 36.67
CA SER A 2 9.51 62.98 36.16
C SER A 2 8.49 62.30 35.24
N ARG A 3 7.28 62.80 35.26
CA ARG A 3 6.14 62.51 34.38
C ARG A 3 6.34 63.23 33.04
N THR A 4 5.87 62.66 31.91
CA THR A 4 5.25 63.37 30.78
C THR A 4 4.49 62.36 29.94
N THR A 5 3.22 62.33 29.98
CA THR A 5 2.08 62.96 29.27
C THR A 5 1.79 62.35 27.89
N LEU A 6 0.55 61.82 27.84
CA LEU A 6 -0.21 61.41 26.66
C LEU A 6 -0.32 62.49 25.59
N GLU A 7 -0.31 62.11 24.34
CA GLU A 7 -1.10 62.78 23.32
C GLU A 7 -1.94 61.81 22.50
N ARG A 8 -3.24 62.01 22.52
CA ARG A 8 -4.27 61.36 21.72
C ARG A 8 -4.40 62.14 20.40
N SER A 9 -4.25 61.50 19.26
CA SER A 9 -4.69 62.06 17.99
C SER A 9 -5.83 61.21 17.42
N ALA A 10 -7.01 61.82 17.40
CA ALA A 10 -8.19 61.31 16.75
C ALA A 10 -8.08 61.62 15.23
N VAL A 11 -8.27 60.65 14.38
CA VAL A 11 -8.45 60.86 12.93
C VAL A 11 -9.86 60.39 12.54
N ALA A 12 -10.56 61.35 11.97
CA ALA A 12 -11.96 61.27 11.57
C ALA A 12 -12.16 60.37 10.34
N LEU A 13 -13.20 59.53 10.39
CA LEU A 13 -13.75 58.78 9.26
C LEU A 13 -14.50 59.75 8.34
N SER A 14 -14.06 59.84 7.08
CA SER A 14 -14.86 60.41 5.98
C SER A 14 -15.39 59.28 5.11
N ALA A 15 -16.68 58.99 5.21
CA ALA A 15 -17.39 58.08 4.33
C ALA A 15 -17.66 58.78 2.97
N VAL A 16 -17.12 58.23 1.88
CA VAL A 16 -17.48 58.63 0.53
C VAL A 16 -18.37 57.54 -0.08
N LEU A 17 -19.66 57.80 -0.18
CA LEU A 17 -20.61 57.01 -0.97
C LEU A 17 -20.36 57.28 -2.45
N LEU A 18 -19.90 56.28 -3.20
CA LEU A 18 -19.88 56.27 -4.65
C LEU A 18 -21.08 55.47 -5.15
N LEU A 19 -22.11 56.17 -5.63
CA LEU A 19 -23.20 55.61 -6.43
C LEU A 19 -22.70 55.36 -7.85
N LEU A 20 -22.68 54.08 -8.27
CA LEU A 20 -22.48 53.70 -9.67
C LEU A 20 -23.83 53.29 -10.29
N PRO A 21 -24.11 53.64 -11.53
CA PRO A 21 -25.39 53.35 -12.17
C PRO A 21 -25.47 51.93 -12.69
N LEU A 22 -26.62 51.27 -12.47
CA LEU A 22 -27.01 50.05 -13.17
C LEU A 22 -27.17 50.35 -14.66
N SER A 23 -26.27 49.82 -15.47
CA SER A 23 -26.51 49.67 -16.91
C SER A 23 -27.01 48.24 -17.14
N ALA A 24 -28.30 48.13 -17.35
CA ALA A 24 -28.90 46.91 -17.91
C ALA A 24 -28.54 46.86 -19.41
N CYS A 25 -27.74 45.89 -19.80
CA CYS A 25 -27.70 45.43 -21.19
C CYS A 25 -28.07 43.96 -21.18
N GLY A 26 -29.27 43.67 -21.69
CA GLY A 26 -29.67 42.33 -22.05
C GLY A 26 -28.76 41.78 -23.16
N GLY A 27 -28.31 40.60 -22.98
CA GLY A 27 -27.63 39.77 -23.97
C GLY A 27 -27.88 38.32 -23.58
N ASP A 28 -28.76 37.68 -24.32
CA ASP A 28 -29.00 36.24 -24.24
C ASP A 28 -27.68 35.50 -24.46
N ALA A 29 -27.10 35.02 -23.38
CA ALA A 29 -26.09 33.96 -23.41
C ALA A 29 -26.69 32.78 -22.64
N GLU A 30 -27.32 31.90 -23.37
CA GLU A 30 -27.50 30.52 -22.90
C GLU A 30 -26.14 29.91 -22.69
N ALA A 31 -25.51 30.19 -21.57
CA ALA A 31 -24.47 29.40 -21.01
C ALA A 31 -25.16 28.36 -20.14
N GLY A 32 -25.21 27.11 -20.63
CA GLY A 32 -25.61 25.96 -19.82
C GLY A 32 -24.77 25.92 -18.54
N SER A 33 -25.32 26.46 -17.44
CA SER A 33 -24.73 26.34 -16.12
C SER A 33 -24.96 24.92 -15.59
N GLY A 34 -24.31 23.93 -16.20
CA GLY A 34 -24.18 22.62 -15.60
C GLY A 34 -23.50 22.79 -14.24
N SER A 35 -24.15 22.31 -13.17
CA SER A 35 -23.55 22.37 -11.82
C SER A 35 -22.23 21.58 -11.81
N THR A 36 -21.13 22.21 -11.43
CA THR A 36 -19.86 21.52 -11.25
C THR A 36 -19.86 20.84 -9.89
N VAL A 37 -19.60 19.55 -9.88
CA VAL A 37 -19.45 18.72 -8.66
C VAL A 37 -18.01 18.28 -8.55
N THR A 38 -17.35 18.63 -7.45
CA THR A 38 -16.01 18.10 -7.15
C THR A 38 -16.13 16.81 -6.36
N VAL A 39 -15.43 15.76 -6.82
CA VAL A 39 -15.29 14.47 -6.12
C VAL A 39 -13.84 14.38 -5.64
N THR A 40 -13.63 14.29 -4.33
CA THR A 40 -12.29 14.28 -3.75
C THR A 40 -11.89 12.85 -3.39
N VAL A 41 -10.75 12.42 -3.96
CA VAL A 41 -10.20 11.07 -3.78
C VAL A 41 -8.86 11.15 -3.05
N GLY A 42 -8.78 10.56 -1.84
CA GLY A 42 -7.56 10.42 -1.06
C GLY A 42 -6.85 9.09 -1.37
N TYR A 43 -5.59 9.14 -1.76
CA TYR A 43 -4.81 7.95 -2.09
C TYR A 43 -3.37 8.04 -1.57
N GLN A 44 -2.58 6.98 -1.75
CA GLN A 44 -1.20 6.89 -1.28
C GLN A 44 -0.31 6.43 -2.43
N SER A 45 0.33 7.38 -3.13
CA SER A 45 1.09 7.07 -4.36
C SER A 45 2.22 6.06 -4.14
N ARG A 46 2.90 6.11 -2.98
CA ARG A 46 4.02 5.22 -2.65
C ARG A 46 3.60 3.93 -1.94
N THR A 47 2.33 3.79 -1.59
CA THR A 47 1.75 2.54 -1.10
C THR A 47 1.12 1.82 -2.29
N ILE A 48 1.97 1.16 -3.08
CA ILE A 48 1.60 0.64 -4.40
C ILE A 48 0.56 -0.48 -4.41
N ASN A 49 0.10 -0.95 -3.27
CA ASN A 49 -1.07 -1.82 -3.16
C ASN A 49 -2.40 -1.11 -3.42
N THR A 50 -2.41 0.22 -3.43
CA THR A 50 -3.62 1.01 -3.71
C THR A 50 -3.66 1.54 -5.14
N VAL A 51 -2.76 1.11 -6.02
CA VAL A 51 -2.60 1.70 -7.36
C VAL A 51 -3.87 1.63 -8.20
N THR A 52 -4.64 0.55 -8.07
CA THR A 52 -5.90 0.36 -8.82
C THR A 52 -7.06 1.24 -8.33
N ALA A 53 -6.89 1.90 -7.17
CA ALA A 53 -7.81 2.93 -6.65
C ALA A 53 -7.12 4.29 -6.49
N GLY A 54 -5.95 4.46 -7.07
CA GLY A 54 -5.13 5.68 -6.95
C GLY A 54 -4.24 5.88 -8.17
N THR A 55 -2.93 5.68 -8.02
CA THR A 55 -1.91 6.08 -9.01
C THR A 55 -2.14 5.53 -10.41
N LEU A 56 -2.40 4.24 -10.57
CA LEU A 56 -2.62 3.64 -11.88
C LEU A 56 -3.97 4.09 -12.46
N LEU A 57 -5.04 4.02 -11.65
CA LEU A 57 -6.38 4.46 -12.06
C LEU A 57 -6.36 5.92 -12.56
N ARG A 58 -5.71 6.81 -11.80
CA ARG A 58 -5.49 8.21 -12.18
C ARG A 58 -4.69 8.33 -13.48
N SER A 59 -3.59 7.56 -13.62
CA SER A 59 -2.74 7.60 -14.81
C SER A 59 -3.45 7.14 -16.07
N LEU A 60 -4.46 6.28 -15.94
CA LEU A 60 -5.31 5.80 -17.03
C LEU A 60 -6.46 6.77 -17.36
N GLY A 61 -6.73 7.74 -16.49
CA GLY A 61 -7.91 8.64 -16.62
C GLY A 61 -9.25 7.89 -16.55
N ALA A 62 -9.24 6.69 -15.93
CA ALA A 62 -10.39 5.79 -16.00
C ALA A 62 -11.59 6.34 -15.23
N PHE A 63 -11.38 7.01 -14.10
CA PHE A 63 -12.49 7.57 -13.32
C PHE A 63 -13.16 8.74 -14.02
N GLU A 64 -12.38 9.69 -14.54
CA GLU A 64 -12.88 10.81 -15.33
C GLU A 64 -13.67 10.33 -16.56
N LYS A 65 -13.20 9.28 -17.22
CA LYS A 65 -13.90 8.64 -18.33
C LYS A 65 -15.24 8.04 -17.89
N GLN A 66 -15.29 7.32 -16.77
CA GLN A 66 -16.53 6.75 -16.23
C GLN A 66 -17.51 7.84 -15.79
N LEU A 67 -17.04 8.96 -15.19
CA LEU A 67 -17.89 10.10 -14.82
C LEU A 67 -18.52 10.74 -16.06
N ASN A 68 -17.75 10.96 -17.11
CA ASN A 68 -18.27 11.51 -18.38
C ASN A 68 -19.32 10.60 -19.03
N SER A 69 -19.32 9.31 -18.72
CA SER A 69 -20.30 8.34 -19.25
C SER A 69 -21.65 8.37 -18.51
N LEU A 70 -21.77 9.11 -17.39
CA LEU A 70 -23.03 9.18 -16.65
C LEU A 70 -24.11 9.93 -17.41
N HIS A 71 -23.75 10.89 -18.26
CA HIS A 71 -24.66 11.70 -19.09
C HIS A 71 -25.82 12.33 -18.30
N ASP A 72 -25.59 12.69 -17.04
CA ASP A 72 -26.59 13.23 -16.11
C ASP A 72 -26.67 14.77 -16.11
N GLY A 73 -25.96 15.40 -17.02
CA GLY A 73 -25.89 16.86 -17.16
C GLY A 73 -25.03 17.56 -16.12
N VAL A 74 -24.33 16.80 -15.26
CA VAL A 74 -23.41 17.32 -14.25
C VAL A 74 -21.98 17.34 -14.79
N HIS A 75 -21.27 18.44 -14.56
CA HIS A 75 -19.83 18.50 -14.82
C HIS A 75 -19.06 18.04 -13.58
N TYR A 76 -18.39 16.90 -13.69
CA TYR A 76 -17.58 16.35 -12.59
C TYR A 76 -16.13 16.79 -12.70
N LYS A 77 -15.55 17.21 -11.56
CA LYS A 77 -14.12 17.47 -11.38
C LYS A 77 -13.58 16.51 -10.32
N VAL A 78 -12.53 15.76 -10.63
CA VAL A 78 -11.87 14.91 -9.62
C VAL A 78 -10.69 15.67 -9.00
N ASP A 79 -10.69 15.76 -7.67
CA ASP A 79 -9.58 16.28 -6.88
C ASP A 79 -8.82 15.11 -6.24
N TRP A 80 -7.63 14.82 -6.78
CA TRP A 80 -6.77 13.74 -6.32
C TRP A 80 -5.80 14.21 -5.24
N GLN A 81 -5.92 13.72 -4.02
CA GLN A 81 -5.08 14.10 -2.88
C GLN A 81 -4.17 12.97 -2.45
N ASP A 82 -2.85 13.17 -2.57
CA ASP A 82 -1.82 12.17 -2.24
C ASP A 82 -1.32 12.31 -0.80
N TYR A 83 -1.26 11.18 -0.09
CA TYR A 83 -0.85 11.12 1.30
C TYR A 83 0.18 10.01 1.54
N ALA A 84 1.06 10.21 2.52
CA ALA A 84 2.08 9.22 2.87
C ALA A 84 1.53 7.98 3.60
N THR A 85 0.39 8.14 4.33
CA THR A 85 -0.24 7.09 5.15
C THR A 85 -1.76 7.27 5.20
N GLY A 86 -2.47 6.27 5.73
CA GLY A 86 -3.93 6.32 5.85
C GLY A 86 -4.47 7.27 6.94
N ALA A 87 -3.66 7.65 7.93
CA ALA A 87 -4.14 8.50 9.03
C ALA A 87 -4.58 9.91 8.59
N PRO A 88 -3.85 10.64 7.73
CA PRO A 88 -4.34 11.90 7.17
C PRO A 88 -5.60 11.73 6.32
N ILE A 89 -5.71 10.64 5.54
CA ILE A 89 -6.94 10.36 4.76
C ILE A 89 -8.13 10.22 5.71
N THR A 90 -7.99 9.45 6.79
CA THR A 90 -9.02 9.32 7.83
C THR A 90 -9.44 10.67 8.41
N ALA A 91 -8.48 11.54 8.76
CA ALA A 91 -8.77 12.86 9.29
C ALA A 91 -9.54 13.73 8.31
N GLN A 92 -9.18 13.70 7.02
CA GLN A 92 -9.87 14.47 5.99
C GLN A 92 -11.27 13.90 5.64
N MET A 93 -11.43 12.57 5.65
CA MET A 93 -12.75 11.94 5.45
C MET A 93 -13.72 12.30 6.58
N THR A 94 -13.27 12.20 7.83
CA THR A 94 -14.11 12.55 8.98
C THR A 94 -14.43 14.03 9.08
N ALA A 95 -13.62 14.89 8.42
CA ALA A 95 -13.90 16.32 8.26
C ALA A 95 -14.74 16.66 7.01
N GLY A 96 -15.23 15.66 6.27
CA GLY A 96 -16.04 15.82 5.07
C GLY A 96 -15.28 16.37 3.85
N LYS A 97 -13.93 16.30 3.86
CA LYS A 97 -13.09 16.87 2.77
C LYS A 97 -12.63 15.85 1.75
N ILE A 98 -12.70 14.55 2.05
CA ILE A 98 -12.44 13.45 1.13
C ILE A 98 -13.69 12.58 1.07
N ASP A 99 -14.13 12.24 -0.12
CA ASP A 99 -15.32 11.42 -0.37
C ASP A 99 -14.99 9.94 -0.43
N ILE A 100 -13.90 9.60 -1.12
CA ILE A 100 -13.41 8.24 -1.34
C ILE A 100 -11.93 8.19 -0.91
N GLY A 101 -11.55 7.19 -0.09
CA GLY A 101 -10.19 6.99 0.38
C GLY A 101 -9.71 5.57 0.18
N SER A 102 -8.41 5.37 -0.09
CA SER A 102 -7.81 4.03 -0.13
C SER A 102 -6.68 3.90 0.88
N MET A 103 -6.70 2.81 1.67
CA MET A 103 -5.74 2.60 2.76
C MET A 103 -5.66 1.13 3.17
N GLY A 104 -4.66 0.79 4.00
CA GLY A 104 -4.48 -0.55 4.53
C GLY A 104 -5.53 -0.94 5.58
N ASP A 105 -5.58 -2.22 5.90
CA ASP A 105 -6.53 -2.86 6.83
C ASP A 105 -6.63 -2.18 8.20
N PHE A 106 -5.51 -1.93 8.88
CA PHE A 106 -5.48 -1.23 10.16
C PHE A 106 -6.01 0.20 10.08
N PRO A 107 -5.53 1.05 9.14
CA PRO A 107 -6.13 2.37 8.90
C PRO A 107 -7.62 2.33 8.54
N LEU A 108 -8.12 1.32 7.82
CA LEU A 108 -9.54 1.14 7.52
C LEU A 108 -10.37 0.99 8.80
N LEU A 109 -9.91 0.17 9.76
CA LEU A 109 -10.57 0.00 11.05
C LEU A 109 -10.55 1.29 11.90
N ILE A 110 -9.42 2.01 11.91
CA ILE A 110 -9.31 3.31 12.59
C ILE A 110 -10.26 4.32 11.93
N ASN A 111 -10.36 4.30 10.60
CA ASN A 111 -11.29 5.15 9.84
C ASN A 111 -12.74 4.84 10.21
N ALA A 112 -13.13 3.57 10.25
CA ALA A 112 -14.47 3.14 10.66
C ALA A 112 -14.82 3.62 12.08
N ALA A 113 -13.91 3.40 13.03
CA ALA A 113 -14.10 3.82 14.42
C ALA A 113 -14.24 5.34 14.57
N ARG A 114 -13.35 6.08 13.93
CA ARG A 114 -13.35 7.55 13.95
C ARG A 114 -14.57 8.14 13.27
N GLY A 115 -14.93 7.59 12.10
CA GLY A 115 -16.14 8.00 11.38
C GLY A 115 -17.39 7.84 12.24
N LYS A 116 -17.54 6.69 12.91
CA LYS A 116 -18.65 6.45 13.84
C LYS A 116 -18.64 7.44 15.01
N GLN A 117 -17.48 7.66 15.63
CA GLN A 117 -17.31 8.57 16.78
C GLN A 117 -17.67 10.02 16.43
N LEU A 118 -17.38 10.47 15.22
CA LEU A 118 -17.55 11.85 14.76
C LEU A 118 -18.84 12.06 13.93
N ASN A 119 -19.76 11.09 13.92
CA ASN A 119 -20.99 11.12 13.12
C ASN A 119 -20.74 11.35 11.60
N SER A 120 -19.61 10.88 11.11
CA SER A 120 -19.24 10.86 9.70
C SER A 120 -18.83 9.43 9.30
N PRO A 121 -19.78 8.48 9.34
CA PRO A 121 -19.50 7.06 9.10
C PRO A 121 -19.00 6.82 7.67
N THR A 122 -18.16 5.80 7.57
CA THR A 122 -17.58 5.32 6.30
C THR A 122 -17.90 3.85 6.08
N ARG A 123 -17.78 3.39 4.85
CA ARG A 123 -18.01 1.99 4.45
C ARG A 123 -16.81 1.48 3.65
N LEU A 124 -16.38 0.26 3.92
CA LEU A 124 -15.46 -0.47 3.03
C LEU A 124 -16.26 -0.97 1.84
N VAL A 125 -15.96 -0.46 0.65
CA VAL A 125 -16.75 -0.69 -0.57
C VAL A 125 -16.05 -1.57 -1.60
N SER A 126 -14.73 -1.73 -1.52
CA SER A 126 -13.95 -2.66 -2.35
C SER A 126 -12.56 -2.93 -1.76
N VAL A 127 -11.84 -3.89 -2.34
CA VAL A 127 -10.44 -4.22 -2.03
C VAL A 127 -9.57 -3.79 -3.20
N THR A 128 -8.30 -3.53 -2.95
CA THR A 128 -7.28 -3.28 -3.97
C THR A 128 -6.27 -4.43 -3.98
N GLY A 129 -5.04 -4.23 -3.50
CA GLY A 129 -4.04 -5.28 -3.38
C GLY A 129 -4.10 -6.00 -2.03
N TYR A 130 -4.01 -7.32 -2.04
CA TYR A 130 -3.98 -8.15 -0.84
C TYR A 130 -2.92 -9.26 -0.92
N ASN A 131 -2.53 -9.79 0.24
CA ASN A 131 -1.75 -11.02 0.35
C ASN A 131 -2.35 -11.90 1.45
N LEU A 132 -2.71 -13.13 1.12
CA LEU A 132 -3.43 -14.04 2.04
C LEU A 132 -2.59 -14.53 3.22
N ARG A 133 -1.27 -14.34 3.18
CA ARG A 133 -0.34 -14.75 4.24
C ARG A 133 0.25 -13.58 5.03
N GLY A 134 0.13 -12.34 4.54
CA GLY A 134 0.68 -11.15 5.20
C GLY A 134 2.00 -10.62 4.62
N GLY A 135 2.42 -11.08 3.45
CA GLY A 135 3.69 -10.73 2.79
C GLY A 135 3.83 -9.27 2.34
N LEU A 136 2.79 -8.45 2.52
CA LEU A 136 2.84 -7.02 2.19
C LEU A 136 3.70 -6.20 3.16
N ASN A 137 4.02 -6.75 4.32
CA ASN A 137 4.76 -6.09 5.39
C ASN A 137 6.04 -6.86 5.70
N THR A 138 7.15 -6.16 5.83
CA THR A 138 8.45 -6.77 6.08
C THR A 138 9.22 -5.95 7.11
N ILE A 139 9.96 -6.62 8.01
CA ILE A 139 10.91 -5.97 8.91
C ILE A 139 12.29 -6.08 8.29
N VAL A 140 12.96 -4.94 8.17
CA VAL A 140 14.29 -4.83 7.56
C VAL A 140 15.28 -4.16 8.52
N THR A 141 16.56 -4.45 8.32
CA THR A 141 17.68 -3.83 9.03
C THR A 141 18.72 -3.30 8.04
N ALA A 142 19.68 -2.50 8.49
CA ALA A 142 20.81 -2.08 7.65
C ALA A 142 21.58 -3.31 7.13
N PRO A 143 22.21 -3.25 5.93
CA PRO A 143 22.90 -4.40 5.33
C PRO A 143 23.98 -5.01 6.22
N GLY A 144 24.77 -4.16 6.91
CA GLY A 144 25.84 -4.57 7.83
C GLY A 144 25.38 -4.95 9.23
N SER A 145 24.06 -4.89 9.52
CA SER A 145 23.53 -5.23 10.84
C SER A 145 23.75 -6.72 11.17
N LYS A 146 24.03 -6.98 12.46
CA LYS A 146 24.13 -8.36 13.00
C LYS A 146 22.77 -8.94 13.37
N LEU A 147 21.68 -8.17 13.25
CA LEU A 147 20.33 -8.63 13.50
C LEU A 147 19.90 -9.58 12.37
N THR A 148 19.52 -10.80 12.71
CA THR A 148 19.16 -11.85 11.74
C THR A 148 17.79 -12.47 12.02
N SER A 149 17.19 -12.15 13.16
CA SER A 149 15.92 -12.71 13.61
C SER A 149 15.09 -11.70 14.42
N LEU A 150 13.81 -12.01 14.64
CA LEU A 150 12.96 -11.24 15.56
C LEU A 150 13.48 -11.18 16.97
N LYS A 151 14.14 -12.26 17.46
CA LYS A 151 14.66 -12.31 18.82
C LYS A 151 15.72 -11.25 19.08
N ASP A 152 16.47 -10.89 18.03
CA ASP A 152 17.53 -9.88 18.09
C ASP A 152 16.97 -8.45 18.24
N LEU A 153 15.66 -8.25 18.02
CA LEU A 153 15.01 -6.94 18.16
C LEU A 153 14.76 -6.56 19.63
N LYS A 154 14.91 -7.50 20.58
CA LYS A 154 14.72 -7.18 22.00
C LYS A 154 15.64 -6.06 22.47
N GLY A 155 15.05 -5.00 23.03
CA GLY A 155 15.75 -3.79 23.48
C GLY A 155 16.28 -2.88 22.36
N LYS A 156 15.87 -3.11 21.09
CA LYS A 156 16.32 -2.32 19.93
C LYS A 156 15.33 -1.21 19.59
N LYS A 157 15.85 -0.22 18.87
CA LYS A 157 15.06 0.87 18.27
C LYS A 157 14.41 0.38 16.98
N VAL A 158 13.09 0.26 16.97
CA VAL A 158 12.35 -0.20 15.80
C VAL A 158 11.40 0.90 15.32
N SER A 159 11.67 1.43 14.14
CA SER A 159 10.81 2.41 13.48
C SER A 159 9.63 1.73 12.82
N THR A 160 8.43 2.28 12.99
CA THR A 160 7.21 1.89 12.28
C THR A 160 6.24 3.07 12.22
N SER A 161 5.29 3.03 11.28
CA SER A 161 4.15 3.96 11.29
C SER A 161 3.05 3.38 12.17
N VAL A 162 2.95 3.86 13.41
CA VAL A 162 1.98 3.34 14.39
C VAL A 162 0.55 3.41 13.86
N GLY A 163 -0.20 2.32 13.98
CA GLY A 163 -1.56 2.18 13.45
C GLY A 163 -1.62 1.78 11.97
N SER A 164 -0.48 1.50 11.32
CA SER A 164 -0.43 0.92 9.98
C SER A 164 -0.47 -0.62 10.02
N ALA A 165 -0.71 -1.25 8.86
CA ALA A 165 -0.59 -2.69 8.70
C ALA A 165 0.78 -3.23 9.12
N ALA A 166 1.86 -2.48 8.88
CA ALA A 166 3.21 -2.85 9.27
C ALA A 166 3.41 -2.82 10.80
N ASP A 167 2.78 -1.88 11.51
CA ASP A 167 2.78 -1.86 12.98
C ASP A 167 2.03 -3.08 13.53
N GLY A 168 0.87 -3.42 12.96
CA GLY A 168 0.13 -4.62 13.31
C GLY A 168 0.93 -5.91 13.09
N THR A 169 1.61 -6.01 11.97
CA THR A 169 2.54 -7.12 11.67
C THR A 169 3.68 -7.19 12.70
N LEU A 170 4.29 -6.05 13.04
CA LEU A 170 5.35 -5.97 14.06
C LEU A 170 4.84 -6.46 15.43
N VAL A 171 3.69 -5.96 15.88
CA VAL A 171 3.09 -6.35 17.17
C VAL A 171 2.89 -7.86 17.22
N ARG A 172 2.25 -8.45 16.21
CA ARG A 172 1.99 -9.90 16.15
C ARG A 172 3.27 -10.73 16.07
N ALA A 173 4.24 -10.28 15.28
CA ALA A 173 5.52 -10.96 15.14
C ALA A 173 6.29 -10.99 16.47
N LEU A 174 6.35 -9.87 17.19
CA LEU A 174 6.98 -9.76 18.51
C LEU A 174 6.27 -10.67 19.54
N GLN A 175 4.92 -10.64 19.58
CA GLN A 175 4.14 -11.52 20.46
C GLN A 175 4.45 -13.02 20.21
N ARG A 176 4.51 -13.44 18.95
CA ARG A 176 4.91 -14.82 18.58
C ARG A 176 6.34 -15.17 18.99
N ALA A 177 7.22 -14.19 19.00
CA ALA A 177 8.61 -14.35 19.44
C ALA A 177 8.78 -14.30 20.97
N GLY A 178 7.68 -14.09 21.74
CA GLY A 178 7.70 -13.91 23.20
C GLY A 178 8.28 -12.58 23.65
N ILE A 179 8.23 -11.56 22.79
CA ILE A 179 8.69 -10.20 23.08
C ILE A 179 7.46 -9.31 23.28
N ASP A 180 7.39 -8.61 24.42
CA ASP A 180 6.32 -7.65 24.67
C ASP A 180 6.43 -6.47 23.67
N PRO A 181 5.42 -6.21 22.83
CA PRO A 181 5.50 -5.16 21.81
C PRO A 181 5.52 -3.73 22.38
N ASN A 182 5.18 -3.55 23.67
CA ASN A 182 5.15 -2.23 24.31
C ASN A 182 6.42 -1.92 25.11
N SER A 183 7.06 -2.94 25.67
CA SER A 183 8.23 -2.77 26.55
C SER A 183 9.47 -3.53 26.07
N GLY A 184 9.32 -4.49 25.19
CA GLY A 184 10.41 -5.34 24.69
C GLY A 184 11.28 -4.69 23.62
N ILE A 185 10.83 -3.57 23.03
CA ILE A 185 11.55 -2.76 22.03
C ILE A 185 11.35 -1.27 22.34
N GLU A 186 12.22 -0.42 21.82
CA GLU A 186 11.98 1.03 21.73
C GLU A 186 11.27 1.31 20.39
N LYS A 187 9.93 1.41 20.42
CA LYS A 187 9.12 1.67 19.23
C LYS A 187 9.12 3.14 18.88
N LEU A 188 9.60 3.47 17.68
CA LEU A 188 9.63 4.83 17.13
C LEU A 188 8.49 5.02 16.13
N ASN A 189 7.54 5.93 16.43
CA ASN A 189 6.47 6.28 15.52
C ASN A 189 6.97 7.27 14.47
N GLN A 190 7.24 6.80 13.26
CA GLN A 190 7.80 7.60 12.19
C GLN A 190 7.07 7.36 10.86
N GLN A 191 6.94 8.43 10.07
CA GLN A 191 6.49 8.30 8.68
C GLN A 191 7.47 7.41 7.89
N PRO A 192 7.02 6.67 6.86
CA PRO A 192 7.84 5.69 6.17
C PRO A 192 9.17 6.24 5.65
N SER A 193 9.18 7.43 5.04
CA SER A 193 10.40 8.08 4.54
C SER A 193 11.36 8.49 5.65
N VAL A 194 10.82 8.93 6.78
CA VAL A 194 11.63 9.30 7.97
C VAL A 194 12.28 8.06 8.56
N GLY A 195 11.51 6.98 8.74
CA GLY A 195 12.03 5.71 9.24
C GLY A 195 13.09 5.09 8.31
N ALA A 196 12.88 5.17 6.99
CA ALA A 196 13.85 4.73 5.99
C ALA A 196 15.18 5.52 6.08
N SER A 197 15.08 6.85 6.26
CA SER A 197 16.25 7.71 6.46
C SER A 197 16.94 7.42 7.79
N ALA A 198 16.18 7.20 8.86
CA ALA A 198 16.69 6.85 10.17
C ALA A 198 17.46 5.52 10.17
N LEU A 199 16.94 4.51 9.45
CA LEU A 199 17.64 3.23 9.25
C LEU A 199 18.97 3.42 8.51
N THR A 200 18.95 4.18 7.42
CA THR A 200 20.16 4.44 6.61
C THR A 200 21.22 5.23 7.40
N ALA A 201 20.79 6.14 8.26
CA ALA A 201 21.68 6.93 9.12
C ALA A 201 22.14 6.18 10.39
N GLY A 202 21.63 4.96 10.66
CA GLY A 202 21.96 4.18 11.85
C GLY A 202 21.34 4.71 13.15
N SER A 203 20.33 5.59 13.07
CA SER A 203 19.62 6.11 14.24
C SER A 203 18.44 5.22 14.69
N THR A 204 18.10 4.22 13.90
CA THR A 204 17.21 3.11 14.28
C THR A 204 17.86 1.78 13.87
N ASP A 205 17.62 0.72 14.64
CA ASP A 205 18.22 -0.61 14.41
C ASP A 205 17.44 -1.41 13.36
N ALA A 206 16.12 -1.22 13.30
CA ALA A 206 15.22 -1.90 12.37
C ALA A 206 14.07 -1.00 11.93
N LEU A 207 13.48 -1.37 10.80
CA LEU A 207 12.32 -0.70 10.21
C LEU A 207 11.26 -1.75 9.88
N SER A 208 10.08 -1.65 10.49
CA SER A 208 8.89 -2.40 10.10
C SER A 208 8.03 -1.52 9.21
N GLN A 209 7.92 -1.87 7.93
CA GLN A 209 7.14 -1.08 6.99
C GLN A 209 6.38 -1.94 5.98
N PHE A 210 5.39 -1.30 5.39
CA PHE A 210 4.56 -1.85 4.31
C PHE A 210 5.17 -1.54 2.93
N VAL A 211 4.63 -2.20 1.93
CA VAL A 211 4.94 -1.96 0.51
C VAL A 211 4.85 -0.45 0.16
N ALA A 212 5.81 0.13 -0.60
CA ALA A 212 6.94 -0.50 -1.28
C ALA A 212 8.27 -0.37 -0.50
N TRP A 213 8.26 0.13 0.73
CA TRP A 213 9.45 0.58 1.42
C TRP A 213 10.50 -0.51 1.66
N PRO A 214 10.16 -1.74 2.14
CA PRO A 214 11.16 -2.78 2.32
C PRO A 214 11.83 -3.19 1.01
N GLY A 215 11.05 -3.41 -0.04
CA GLY A 215 11.57 -3.75 -1.37
C GLY A 215 12.41 -2.62 -1.98
N LEU A 216 12.02 -1.35 -1.80
CA LEU A 216 12.78 -0.19 -2.24
C LEU A 216 14.16 -0.13 -1.59
N LEU A 217 14.21 -0.28 -0.26
CA LEU A 217 15.47 -0.24 0.48
C LEU A 217 16.38 -1.43 0.15
N ALA A 218 15.80 -2.62 -0.03
CA ALA A 218 16.54 -3.79 -0.48
C ALA A 218 17.11 -3.61 -1.89
N PHE A 219 16.30 -3.14 -2.85
CA PHE A 219 16.73 -2.83 -4.21
C PHE A 219 17.90 -1.84 -4.24
N GLN A 220 17.84 -0.80 -3.40
CA GLN A 220 18.89 0.21 -3.26
C GLN A 220 20.13 -0.28 -2.49
N GLY A 221 20.16 -1.52 -2.01
CA GLY A 221 21.23 -2.04 -1.17
C GLY A 221 21.34 -1.37 0.21
N LYS A 222 20.27 -0.71 0.67
CA LYS A 222 20.21 0.03 1.95
C LYS A 222 19.60 -0.79 3.10
N ALA A 223 19.00 -1.93 2.81
CA ALA A 223 18.45 -2.82 3.82
C ALA A 223 18.51 -4.28 3.40
N LYS A 224 18.45 -5.17 4.39
CA LYS A 224 18.18 -6.60 4.26
C LYS A 224 16.97 -6.97 5.09
N ALA A 225 16.17 -7.94 4.64
CA ALA A 225 15.03 -8.44 5.39
C ALA A 225 15.49 -9.27 6.60
N VAL A 226 14.74 -9.14 7.70
CA VAL A 226 14.91 -9.92 8.94
C VAL A 226 13.66 -10.73 9.22
N TYR A 227 12.51 -10.24 8.80
CA TYR A 227 11.24 -10.94 8.99
C TYR A 227 10.28 -10.66 7.84
N ASP A 228 9.80 -11.72 7.21
CA ASP A 228 8.73 -11.70 6.23
C ASP A 228 7.38 -11.85 6.94
N GLY A 229 6.49 -10.89 6.76
CA GLY A 229 5.14 -10.90 7.36
C GLY A 229 4.30 -12.10 6.94
N ALA A 230 4.57 -12.71 5.80
CA ALA A 230 3.89 -13.93 5.35
C ALA A 230 4.04 -15.13 6.32
N ARG A 231 5.02 -15.09 7.21
CA ARG A 231 5.20 -16.07 8.30
C ARG A 231 4.07 -16.03 9.34
N LEU A 232 3.34 -14.93 9.42
CA LEU A 232 2.15 -14.82 10.27
C LEU A 232 1.01 -15.70 9.77
N ASN A 233 1.00 -15.99 8.47
CA ASN A 233 -0.08 -16.71 7.78
C ASN A 233 -1.46 -16.07 8.09
N LEU A 234 -1.51 -14.74 8.05
CA LEU A 234 -2.71 -13.93 8.24
C LEU A 234 -2.83 -12.97 7.06
N PRO A 235 -4.00 -12.88 6.43
CA PRO A 235 -4.21 -11.94 5.34
C PRO A 235 -3.95 -10.49 5.77
N THR A 236 -3.33 -9.73 4.87
CA THR A 236 -3.28 -8.27 4.92
C THR A 236 -3.72 -7.72 3.57
N PHE A 237 -4.35 -6.56 3.57
CA PHE A 237 -4.86 -5.98 2.33
C PHE A 237 -4.98 -4.46 2.41
N HIS A 238 -5.24 -3.86 1.27
CA HIS A 238 -5.66 -2.48 1.15
C HIS A 238 -7.05 -2.44 0.51
N GLY A 239 -7.85 -1.45 0.89
CA GLY A 239 -9.22 -1.34 0.40
C GLY A 239 -9.64 0.12 0.20
N VAL A 240 -10.78 0.27 -0.45
CA VAL A 240 -11.44 1.55 -0.70
C VAL A 240 -12.54 1.74 0.32
N THR A 241 -12.52 2.88 0.99
CA THR A 241 -13.60 3.34 1.86
C THR A 241 -14.24 4.59 1.28
N ALA A 242 -15.56 4.70 1.40
CA ALA A 242 -16.32 5.88 1.02
C ALA A 242 -17.08 6.43 2.23
N ARG A 243 -17.28 7.75 2.29
CA ARG A 243 -18.21 8.32 3.27
C ARG A 243 -19.62 7.82 2.98
N GLU A 244 -20.35 7.47 4.02
CA GLU A 244 -21.69 6.88 3.88
C GLU A 244 -22.70 7.88 3.29
N ASP A 245 -22.63 9.16 3.67
CA ASP A 245 -23.45 10.23 3.09
C ASP A 245 -23.18 10.41 1.60
N PHE A 246 -21.90 10.49 1.20
CA PHE A 246 -21.51 10.55 -0.21
C PHE A 246 -22.03 9.34 -1.01
N ALA A 247 -21.86 8.13 -0.48
CA ALA A 247 -22.32 6.90 -1.14
C ALA A 247 -23.83 6.87 -1.34
N LYS A 248 -24.61 7.43 -0.40
CA LYS A 248 -26.07 7.53 -0.48
C LYS A 248 -26.54 8.64 -1.42
N GLU A 249 -25.89 9.79 -1.38
CA GLU A 249 -26.27 10.97 -2.18
C GLU A 249 -25.82 10.84 -3.63
N ARG A 250 -24.70 10.14 -3.88
CA ARG A 250 -24.08 10.02 -5.21
C ARG A 250 -23.71 8.58 -5.57
N PRO A 251 -24.66 7.63 -5.51
CA PRO A 251 -24.37 6.22 -5.75
C PRO A 251 -23.83 5.94 -7.15
N ALA A 252 -24.28 6.72 -8.17
CA ALA A 252 -23.78 6.59 -9.54
C ALA A 252 -22.31 7.00 -9.68
N VAL A 253 -21.86 8.01 -8.92
CA VAL A 253 -20.46 8.45 -8.90
C VAL A 253 -19.57 7.39 -8.23
N LEU A 254 -20.02 6.81 -7.10
CA LEU A 254 -19.28 5.73 -6.44
C LEU A 254 -19.23 4.49 -7.34
N GLU A 255 -20.31 4.14 -8.03
CA GLU A 255 -20.34 3.04 -9.01
C GLU A 255 -19.34 3.30 -10.16
N ALA A 256 -19.29 4.54 -10.68
CA ALA A 256 -18.33 4.95 -11.70
C ALA A 256 -16.87 4.78 -11.21
N PHE A 257 -16.58 5.13 -9.96
CA PHE A 257 -15.27 4.91 -9.36
C PHE A 257 -14.91 3.41 -9.29
N LEU A 258 -15.83 2.58 -8.85
CA LEU A 258 -15.60 1.13 -8.71
C LEU A 258 -15.47 0.43 -10.07
N LYS A 259 -16.17 0.89 -11.11
CA LYS A 259 -15.95 0.45 -12.50
C LYS A 259 -14.56 0.84 -13.00
N ALA A 260 -14.15 2.08 -12.75
CA ALA A 260 -12.80 2.54 -13.09
C ALA A 260 -11.71 1.77 -12.34
N GLN A 261 -11.96 1.40 -11.09
CA GLN A 261 -11.06 0.54 -10.32
C GLN A 261 -10.96 -0.86 -10.94
N ALA A 262 -12.06 -1.45 -11.39
CA ALA A 262 -12.04 -2.74 -12.08
C ALA A 262 -11.24 -2.65 -13.39
N GLU A 263 -11.47 -1.63 -14.22
CA GLU A 263 -10.69 -1.39 -15.44
C GLU A 263 -9.18 -1.27 -15.14
N ALA A 264 -8.81 -0.56 -14.06
CA ALA A 264 -7.41 -0.42 -13.66
C ALA A 264 -6.83 -1.74 -13.13
N THR A 265 -7.66 -2.58 -12.51
CA THR A 265 -7.27 -3.91 -12.03
C THR A 265 -7.03 -4.86 -13.20
N ASP A 266 -7.93 -4.91 -14.17
CA ASP A 266 -7.78 -5.70 -15.39
C ASP A 266 -6.54 -5.27 -16.16
N TYR A 267 -6.35 -3.95 -16.33
CA TYR A 267 -5.15 -3.42 -16.98
C TYR A 267 -3.85 -3.86 -16.30
N LEU A 268 -3.81 -3.82 -14.97
CA LEU A 268 -2.64 -4.26 -14.19
C LEU A 268 -2.37 -5.75 -14.40
N ASN A 269 -3.41 -6.58 -14.36
CA ASN A 269 -3.30 -8.02 -14.51
C ASN A 269 -2.92 -8.43 -15.95
N ASP A 270 -3.43 -7.74 -16.96
CA ASP A 270 -3.16 -8.04 -18.37
C ASP A 270 -1.82 -7.47 -18.86
N HIS A 271 -1.35 -6.36 -18.23
CA HIS A 271 -0.17 -5.61 -18.65
C HIS A 271 0.76 -5.27 -17.47
N PRO A 272 1.22 -6.26 -16.66
CA PRO A 272 1.90 -6.00 -15.38
C PRO A 272 3.20 -5.21 -15.52
N VAL A 273 3.96 -5.41 -16.60
CA VAL A 273 5.20 -4.66 -16.86
C VAL A 273 4.89 -3.20 -17.19
N ASP A 274 3.95 -2.94 -18.11
CA ASP A 274 3.58 -1.57 -18.47
C ASP A 274 2.90 -0.83 -17.30
N ALA A 275 2.07 -1.53 -16.52
CA ALA A 275 1.49 -0.98 -15.30
C ALA A 275 2.59 -0.59 -14.29
N ALA A 276 3.61 -1.43 -14.10
CA ALA A 276 4.74 -1.12 -13.23
C ALA A 276 5.52 0.11 -13.72
N GLU A 277 5.74 0.24 -15.02
CA GLU A 277 6.41 1.40 -15.62
C GLU A 277 5.59 2.69 -15.49
N LYS A 278 4.26 2.64 -15.69
CA LYS A 278 3.36 3.78 -15.49
C LYS A 278 3.35 4.25 -14.03
N VAL A 279 3.26 3.31 -13.08
CA VAL A 279 3.33 3.62 -11.64
C VAL A 279 4.70 4.18 -11.27
N ALA A 280 5.77 3.61 -11.77
CA ALA A 280 7.14 4.10 -11.56
C ALA A 280 7.30 5.55 -12.05
N LYS A 281 6.81 5.85 -13.25
CA LYS A 281 6.83 7.21 -13.82
C LYS A 281 6.05 8.21 -12.97
N ALA A 282 4.90 7.80 -12.42
CA ALA A 282 4.04 8.67 -11.62
C ALA A 282 4.55 8.90 -10.18
N THR A 283 5.33 7.95 -9.63
CA THR A 283 5.74 7.95 -8.20
C THR A 283 7.22 8.24 -7.97
N GLY A 284 8.05 8.08 -9.00
CA GLY A 284 9.51 8.11 -8.90
C GLY A 284 10.11 6.85 -8.26
N LEU A 285 9.31 5.79 -8.06
CA LEU A 285 9.82 4.48 -7.61
C LEU A 285 10.49 3.75 -8.79
N PRO A 286 11.50 2.91 -8.54
CA PRO A 286 12.01 2.00 -9.57
C PRO A 286 10.90 1.05 -10.05
N ALA A 287 10.77 0.85 -11.35
CA ALA A 287 9.75 -0.06 -11.91
C ALA A 287 9.96 -1.50 -11.43
N GLU A 288 11.21 -1.89 -11.17
CA GLU A 288 11.59 -3.20 -10.63
C GLU A 288 11.02 -3.43 -9.23
N VAL A 289 10.95 -2.37 -8.42
CA VAL A 289 10.31 -2.42 -7.09
C VAL A 289 8.80 -2.49 -7.23
N VAL A 290 8.22 -1.72 -8.15
CA VAL A 290 6.77 -1.80 -8.39
C VAL A 290 6.40 -3.20 -8.87
N TYR A 291 7.16 -3.77 -9.79
CA TYR A 291 6.92 -5.12 -10.32
C TYR A 291 7.07 -6.22 -9.26
N LEU A 292 8.03 -6.10 -8.34
CA LEU A 292 8.17 -7.03 -7.20
C LEU A 292 6.84 -7.24 -6.45
N TYR A 293 6.08 -6.17 -6.27
CA TYR A 293 4.80 -6.22 -5.54
C TYR A 293 3.59 -6.44 -6.45
N ASN A 294 3.57 -5.83 -7.63
CA ASN A 294 2.39 -5.71 -8.50
C ASN A 294 2.50 -6.52 -9.79
N GLY A 295 3.60 -7.24 -10.00
CA GLY A 295 3.81 -8.08 -11.17
C GLY A 295 2.90 -9.31 -11.23
N ASP A 296 3.02 -10.09 -12.28
CA ASP A 296 2.19 -11.28 -12.55
C ASP A 296 2.23 -12.31 -11.42
N HIS A 297 3.42 -12.56 -10.86
CA HIS A 297 3.62 -13.38 -9.66
C HIS A 297 4.00 -12.53 -8.44
N GLY A 298 3.62 -11.26 -8.43
CA GLY A 298 3.98 -10.28 -7.39
C GLY A 298 3.48 -10.64 -6.00
N ILE A 299 4.03 -9.95 -4.99
CA ILE A 299 3.65 -10.17 -3.59
C ILE A 299 2.17 -9.88 -3.35
N ALA A 300 1.59 -8.89 -4.06
CA ALA A 300 0.18 -8.52 -3.96
C ALA A 300 -0.64 -9.16 -5.07
N THR A 301 -1.81 -9.64 -4.72
CA THR A 301 -2.87 -10.00 -5.68
C THR A 301 -3.87 -8.85 -5.74
N PHE A 302 -4.25 -8.42 -6.94
CA PHE A 302 -5.20 -7.34 -7.15
C PHE A 302 -6.56 -7.88 -7.58
N ASP A 303 -7.59 -7.54 -6.80
CA ASP A 303 -8.97 -7.96 -7.06
C ASP A 303 -9.91 -7.05 -6.28
N PRO A 304 -10.97 -6.48 -6.89
CA PRO A 304 -11.86 -5.55 -6.21
C PRO A 304 -12.86 -6.20 -5.25
N ALA A 305 -13.01 -7.54 -5.28
CA ALA A 305 -14.01 -8.24 -4.47
C ALA A 305 -13.61 -8.34 -2.98
N ILE A 306 -14.56 -8.13 -2.11
CA ILE A 306 -14.36 -8.25 -0.66
C ILE A 306 -14.51 -9.73 -0.25
N LYS A 307 -13.38 -10.43 -0.17
CA LYS A 307 -13.34 -11.87 0.14
C LYS A 307 -13.61 -12.14 1.62
N PRO A 308 -14.35 -13.22 1.98
CA PRO A 308 -14.66 -13.56 3.38
C PRO A 308 -13.43 -13.69 4.29
N GLN A 309 -12.30 -14.22 3.76
CA GLN A 309 -11.06 -14.34 4.54
C GLN A 309 -10.43 -12.99 4.89
N LEU A 310 -10.62 -11.95 4.05
CA LEU A 310 -10.14 -10.60 4.33
C LEU A 310 -11.01 -9.94 5.43
N VAL A 311 -12.31 -10.15 5.38
CA VAL A 311 -13.24 -9.71 6.45
C VAL A 311 -12.90 -10.39 7.78
N SER A 312 -12.62 -11.70 7.75
CA SER A 312 -12.17 -12.44 8.94
C SER A 312 -10.85 -11.90 9.50
N ALA A 313 -9.91 -11.50 8.65
CA ALA A 313 -8.66 -10.87 9.07
C ALA A 313 -8.92 -9.51 9.74
N LEU A 314 -9.77 -8.65 9.16
CA LEU A 314 -10.17 -7.38 9.79
C LEU A 314 -10.73 -7.58 11.20
N LYS A 315 -11.59 -8.57 11.41
CA LYS A 315 -12.14 -8.88 12.73
C LYS A 315 -11.04 -9.21 13.74
N GLN A 316 -10.00 -9.92 13.30
CA GLN A 316 -8.84 -10.26 14.15
C GLN A 316 -7.95 -9.04 14.43
N ASP A 317 -7.88 -8.06 13.51
CA ASP A 317 -7.08 -6.84 13.65
C ASP A 317 -7.63 -5.89 14.71
N VAL A 318 -8.95 -5.89 14.95
CA VAL A 318 -9.61 -5.06 15.98
C VAL A 318 -8.95 -5.26 17.35
N SER A 319 -8.65 -6.50 17.75
CA SER A 319 -8.05 -6.81 19.05
C SER A 319 -6.67 -6.20 19.22
N ILE A 320 -5.86 -6.17 18.15
CA ILE A 320 -4.52 -5.58 18.14
C ILE A 320 -4.62 -4.05 18.31
N LEU A 321 -5.50 -3.41 17.53
CA LEU A 321 -5.72 -1.97 17.64
C LEU A 321 -6.25 -1.54 19.01
N LYS A 322 -7.14 -2.33 19.61
CA LYS A 322 -7.65 -2.11 20.97
C LYS A 322 -6.53 -2.22 22.01
N SER A 323 -5.70 -3.26 21.92
CA SER A 323 -4.58 -3.44 22.86
C SER A 323 -3.56 -2.29 22.76
N ALA A 324 -3.39 -1.72 21.58
CA ALA A 324 -2.56 -0.53 21.34
C ALA A 324 -3.27 0.79 21.66
N LYS A 325 -4.53 0.78 22.11
CA LYS A 325 -5.36 1.97 22.40
C LYS A 325 -5.54 2.91 21.21
N LEU A 326 -5.49 2.36 19.99
CA LEU A 326 -5.65 3.11 18.75
C LEU A 326 -7.10 3.17 18.28
N THR A 327 -7.96 2.26 18.75
CA THR A 327 -9.39 2.25 18.49
C THR A 327 -10.16 1.62 19.67
N GLY A 328 -11.48 1.85 19.68
CA GLY A 328 -12.43 1.09 20.49
C GLY A 328 -12.93 -0.16 19.74
N ASP A 329 -14.15 -0.60 20.05
CA ASP A 329 -14.84 -1.65 19.31
C ASP A 329 -15.22 -1.15 17.92
N VAL A 330 -15.00 -1.99 16.91
CA VAL A 330 -15.40 -1.75 15.52
C VAL A 330 -16.34 -2.88 15.11
N ASP A 331 -17.55 -2.52 14.70
CA ASP A 331 -18.47 -3.43 14.06
C ASP A 331 -18.07 -3.60 12.59
N VAL A 332 -17.24 -4.63 12.34
CA VAL A 332 -16.70 -4.92 11.01
C VAL A 332 -17.81 -5.33 10.04
N ASP A 333 -18.82 -6.04 10.51
CA ASP A 333 -19.92 -6.49 9.65
C ASP A 333 -20.75 -5.30 9.15
N SER A 334 -20.96 -4.28 9.97
CA SER A 334 -21.63 -3.06 9.52
C SER A 334 -20.71 -2.12 8.71
N PHE A 335 -19.39 -2.21 8.88
CA PHE A 335 -18.43 -1.41 8.11
C PHE A 335 -18.28 -1.90 6.68
N VAL A 336 -18.32 -3.22 6.47
CA VAL A 336 -18.17 -3.83 5.14
C VAL A 336 -19.49 -3.71 4.37
N ASP A 337 -19.43 -3.12 3.17
CA ASP A 337 -20.58 -2.98 2.29
C ASP A 337 -20.20 -3.30 0.84
N ASP A 338 -20.31 -4.57 0.47
CA ASP A 338 -19.95 -5.05 -0.85
C ASP A 338 -21.04 -4.84 -1.93
N GLN A 339 -22.20 -4.29 -1.56
CA GLN A 339 -23.30 -4.04 -2.52
C GLN A 339 -22.88 -3.11 -3.65
N TYR A 340 -22.03 -2.11 -3.36
CA TYR A 340 -21.57 -1.15 -4.37
C TYR A 340 -20.66 -1.80 -5.41
N VAL A 341 -19.65 -2.57 -5.00
CA VAL A 341 -18.76 -3.27 -5.93
C VAL A 341 -19.50 -4.41 -6.67
N LYS A 342 -20.44 -5.10 -6.01
CA LYS A 342 -21.33 -6.07 -6.68
C LYS A 342 -22.14 -5.44 -7.80
N LYS A 343 -22.68 -4.24 -7.54
CA LYS A 343 -23.46 -3.50 -8.54
C LYS A 343 -22.58 -3.03 -9.68
N ALA A 344 -21.40 -2.49 -9.38
CA ALA A 344 -20.44 -1.98 -10.36
C ALA A 344 -19.96 -3.07 -11.34
N LEU A 345 -19.63 -4.26 -10.82
CA LEU A 345 -19.13 -5.39 -11.60
C LEU A 345 -20.25 -6.24 -12.22
N GLY A 346 -21.39 -6.24 -11.61
CA GLY A 346 -22.46 -7.21 -11.85
C GLY A 346 -22.28 -8.53 -11.09
N PRO A 347 -23.37 -9.24 -10.75
CA PRO A 347 -23.32 -10.41 -9.86
C PRO A 347 -22.42 -11.55 -10.34
N ALA A 348 -22.42 -11.84 -11.63
CA ALA A 348 -21.64 -12.93 -12.21
C ALA A 348 -20.14 -12.65 -12.18
N ALA A 349 -19.70 -11.43 -12.57
CA ALA A 349 -18.31 -11.02 -12.51
C ALA A 349 -17.82 -10.98 -11.06
N TYR A 350 -18.60 -10.41 -10.14
CA TYR A 350 -18.26 -10.40 -8.72
C TYR A 350 -18.07 -11.80 -8.14
N ALA A 351 -18.92 -12.77 -8.51
CA ALA A 351 -18.75 -14.17 -8.09
C ALA A 351 -17.46 -14.78 -8.65
N GLY A 352 -17.10 -14.45 -9.89
CA GLY A 352 -15.81 -14.82 -10.49
C GLY A 352 -14.62 -14.27 -9.70
N HIS A 353 -14.66 -12.98 -9.36
CA HIS A 353 -13.65 -12.33 -8.53
C HIS A 353 -13.52 -12.97 -7.14
N LEU A 354 -14.63 -13.32 -6.49
CA LEU A 354 -14.58 -14.03 -5.20
C LEU A 354 -13.84 -15.37 -5.31
N ALA A 355 -13.97 -16.07 -6.42
CA ALA A 355 -13.32 -17.35 -6.68
C ALA A 355 -11.84 -17.24 -7.11
N THR A 356 -11.39 -16.05 -7.51
CA THR A 356 -10.00 -15.81 -7.94
C THR A 356 -9.02 -16.12 -6.81
N LYS A 357 -7.98 -16.89 -7.14
CA LYS A 357 -6.87 -17.23 -6.24
C LYS A 357 -5.61 -16.46 -6.64
N PRO A 358 -4.71 -16.19 -5.70
CA PRO A 358 -3.39 -15.68 -6.03
C PRO A 358 -2.69 -16.57 -7.06
N ALA A 359 -1.92 -15.95 -7.97
CA ALA A 359 -1.05 -16.69 -8.88
C ALA A 359 -0.06 -17.54 -8.07
N PRO A 360 0.29 -18.76 -8.54
CA PRO A 360 1.36 -19.54 -7.92
C PRO A 360 2.67 -18.76 -7.92
N ALA A 361 3.44 -18.86 -6.84
CA ALA A 361 4.75 -18.24 -6.77
C ALA A 361 5.67 -18.84 -7.86
N ALA A 362 6.36 -17.98 -8.62
CA ALA A 362 7.27 -18.38 -9.68
C ALA A 362 8.55 -17.52 -9.66
N SER A 363 9.64 -18.07 -10.21
CA SER A 363 10.86 -17.31 -10.44
C SER A 363 10.77 -16.56 -11.75
N GLU A 364 11.21 -15.30 -11.80
CA GLU A 364 11.07 -14.46 -12.99
C GLU A 364 12.34 -13.66 -13.29
N ALA A 365 12.66 -13.51 -14.56
CA ALA A 365 13.66 -12.57 -15.04
C ALA A 365 12.98 -11.47 -15.86
N TRP A 366 13.37 -10.22 -15.66
CA TRP A 366 12.92 -9.08 -16.44
C TRP A 366 14.05 -8.57 -17.34
N PRO A 367 14.05 -8.91 -18.65
CA PRO A 367 15.04 -8.40 -19.59
C PRO A 367 14.84 -6.89 -19.86
N LYS A 368 15.93 -6.18 -20.14
CA LYS A 368 15.90 -4.76 -20.53
C LYS A 368 15.10 -4.59 -21.83
N GLY A 369 14.17 -3.65 -21.85
CA GLY A 369 13.34 -3.35 -23.01
C GLY A 369 12.23 -4.35 -23.28
N ALA A 370 12.08 -5.41 -22.48
CA ALA A 370 11.01 -6.37 -22.64
C ALA A 370 9.69 -5.87 -22.02
N SER A 371 8.60 -6.12 -22.73
CA SER A 371 7.22 -5.84 -22.26
C SER A 371 6.63 -6.95 -21.39
N LYS A 372 7.35 -8.05 -21.20
CA LYS A 372 7.00 -9.20 -20.36
C LYS A 372 8.24 -9.77 -19.69
N THR A 373 8.07 -10.36 -18.52
CA THR A 373 9.09 -11.16 -17.85
C THR A 373 9.19 -12.57 -18.47
N VAL A 374 10.26 -13.27 -18.12
CA VAL A 374 10.44 -14.69 -18.43
C VAL A 374 10.28 -15.48 -17.14
N THR A 375 9.35 -16.42 -17.11
CA THR A 375 9.01 -17.24 -15.94
C THR A 375 9.76 -18.57 -15.94
N PHE A 376 10.19 -19.02 -14.76
CA PHE A 376 10.91 -20.26 -14.56
C PHE A 376 10.23 -21.10 -13.47
N ASP A 377 10.18 -22.40 -13.67
CA ASP A 377 9.59 -23.37 -12.75
C ASP A 377 10.48 -23.70 -11.53
N SER A 378 11.73 -23.21 -11.51
CA SER A 378 12.62 -23.37 -10.37
C SER A 378 13.63 -22.22 -10.24
N PRO A 379 14.06 -21.89 -9.00
CA PRO A 379 15.12 -20.91 -8.77
C PRO A 379 16.44 -21.26 -9.47
N SER A 380 16.80 -22.55 -9.54
CA SER A 380 18.04 -22.99 -10.23
C SER A 380 18.02 -22.73 -11.72
N LYS A 381 16.85 -22.89 -12.39
CA LYS A 381 16.71 -22.54 -13.82
C LYS A 381 16.80 -21.03 -14.03
N LEU A 382 16.20 -20.22 -13.15
CA LEU A 382 16.36 -18.77 -13.20
C LEU A 382 17.83 -18.40 -13.05
N LEU A 383 18.55 -18.93 -12.06
CA LEU A 383 19.96 -18.60 -11.84
C LEU A 383 20.83 -18.93 -13.06
N ARG A 384 20.58 -20.07 -13.72
CA ARG A 384 21.26 -20.43 -14.97
C ARG A 384 21.02 -19.40 -16.06
N TYR A 385 19.77 -18.97 -16.21
CA TYR A 385 19.41 -17.91 -17.17
C TYR A 385 20.13 -16.59 -16.83
N VAL A 386 20.09 -16.19 -15.56
CA VAL A 386 20.76 -14.97 -15.07
C VAL A 386 22.27 -15.03 -15.32
N ALA A 387 22.92 -16.17 -15.10
CA ALA A 387 24.37 -16.33 -15.33
C ALA A 387 24.77 -16.00 -16.77
N GLY A 388 23.94 -16.39 -17.75
CA GLY A 388 24.18 -16.11 -19.18
C GLY A 388 23.69 -14.73 -19.67
N HIS A 389 22.93 -13.96 -18.85
CA HIS A 389 22.26 -12.75 -19.32
C HIS A 389 22.46 -11.53 -18.40
N ARG A 390 23.45 -11.52 -17.53
CA ARG A 390 23.65 -10.49 -16.45
C ARG A 390 23.50 -9.05 -16.96
N ASP A 391 24.13 -8.72 -18.07
CA ASP A 391 24.16 -7.36 -18.60
C ASP A 391 22.86 -6.93 -19.32
N THR A 392 21.98 -7.89 -19.62
CA THR A 392 20.75 -7.65 -20.35
C THR A 392 19.49 -7.68 -19.48
N LEU A 393 19.64 -7.96 -18.18
CA LEU A 393 18.54 -7.98 -17.22
C LEU A 393 18.34 -6.65 -16.51
N ARG A 394 17.10 -6.31 -16.19
CA ARG A 394 16.70 -5.26 -15.26
C ARG A 394 16.68 -5.78 -13.83
N ALA A 395 16.02 -6.92 -13.64
CA ALA A 395 15.87 -7.58 -12.35
C ALA A 395 15.63 -9.08 -12.52
N ALA A 396 15.85 -9.83 -11.44
CA ALA A 396 15.43 -11.22 -11.30
C ALA A 396 14.76 -11.41 -9.93
N TYR A 397 13.70 -12.18 -9.89
CA TYR A 397 12.86 -12.39 -8.72
C TYR A 397 12.75 -13.87 -8.41
N VAL A 398 12.76 -14.21 -7.13
CA VAL A 398 12.62 -15.60 -6.65
C VAL A 398 11.62 -15.68 -5.52
N PRO A 399 10.78 -16.71 -5.44
CA PRO A 399 9.90 -16.94 -4.31
C PRO A 399 10.69 -17.51 -3.13
N ASP A 400 10.45 -17.00 -1.93
CA ASP A 400 10.94 -17.59 -0.68
C ASP A 400 10.52 -19.07 -0.57
N THR A 401 11.46 -19.93 -0.23
CA THR A 401 11.22 -21.38 -0.15
C THR A 401 10.15 -21.78 0.87
N THR A 402 9.99 -20.98 1.94
CA THR A 402 9.04 -21.29 3.04
C THR A 402 7.69 -20.61 2.85
N THR A 403 7.71 -19.34 2.43
CA THR A 403 6.51 -18.48 2.40
C THR A 403 5.95 -18.27 1.00
N GLY A 404 6.78 -18.45 -0.04
CA GLY A 404 6.44 -18.10 -1.40
C GLY A 404 6.50 -16.59 -1.68
N THR A 405 6.89 -15.76 -0.71
CA THR A 405 7.03 -14.31 -0.91
C THR A 405 8.09 -14.03 -1.96
N LEU A 406 7.71 -13.31 -3.01
CA LEU A 406 8.65 -12.93 -4.08
C LEU A 406 9.70 -11.94 -3.53
N TRP A 407 10.96 -12.13 -3.94
CA TRP A 407 12.05 -11.23 -3.54
C TRP A 407 13.06 -11.09 -4.68
N PHE A 408 13.93 -10.08 -4.60
CA PHE A 408 15.02 -9.93 -5.56
C PHE A 408 16.03 -11.07 -5.41
N ALA A 409 16.39 -11.72 -6.50
CA ALA A 409 17.28 -12.89 -6.50
C ALA A 409 18.68 -12.57 -5.94
N ASP A 410 19.19 -11.37 -6.21
CA ASP A 410 20.49 -10.87 -5.72
C ASP A 410 20.46 -10.38 -4.26
N LYS A 411 19.27 -10.31 -3.64
CA LYS A 411 19.06 -9.92 -2.23
C LYS A 411 18.56 -11.05 -1.36
N ALA A 412 18.20 -12.20 -1.95
CA ALA A 412 17.79 -13.39 -1.22
C ALA A 412 18.99 -14.03 -0.51
N VAL A 413 18.70 -14.70 0.61
CA VAL A 413 19.66 -15.61 1.26
C VAL A 413 19.58 -16.95 0.55
N TRP A 414 20.68 -17.37 -0.08
CA TRP A 414 20.71 -18.62 -0.83
C TRP A 414 21.24 -19.76 0.04
N VAL A 415 20.58 -20.90 -0.04
CA VAL A 415 21.01 -22.15 0.59
C VAL A 415 21.24 -23.20 -0.50
N ALA A 416 22.43 -23.80 -0.49
CA ALA A 416 22.71 -24.98 -1.29
C ALA A 416 22.41 -26.25 -0.45
N ASP A 417 21.59 -27.14 -1.02
CA ASP A 417 21.26 -28.45 -0.46
C ASP A 417 21.38 -29.51 -1.56
N GLY A 418 22.51 -30.19 -1.62
CA GLY A 418 22.92 -31.00 -2.77
C GLY A 418 22.95 -30.14 -4.03
N ASP A 419 22.18 -30.50 -5.06
CA ASP A 419 22.05 -29.81 -6.34
C ASP A 419 20.98 -28.72 -6.33
N LYS A 420 20.24 -28.57 -5.20
CA LYS A 420 19.19 -27.56 -5.08
C LYS A 420 19.75 -26.24 -4.60
N LEU A 421 19.27 -25.17 -5.19
CA LEU A 421 19.54 -23.79 -4.78
C LEU A 421 18.22 -23.16 -4.32
N LEU A 422 18.14 -22.88 -3.02
CA LEU A 422 16.92 -22.50 -2.34
C LEU A 422 17.02 -21.04 -1.85
N PRO A 423 16.14 -20.13 -2.29
CA PRO A 423 16.12 -18.75 -1.84
C PRO A 423 15.26 -18.57 -0.58
N PHE A 424 15.72 -17.71 0.32
CA PHE A 424 15.00 -17.27 1.51
C PHE A 424 15.02 -15.73 1.61
N VAL A 425 13.93 -15.13 2.07
CA VAL A 425 13.86 -13.69 2.31
C VAL A 425 14.63 -13.29 3.56
N ALA A 426 14.58 -14.10 4.61
CA ALA A 426 15.17 -13.79 5.92
C ALA A 426 16.22 -14.86 6.34
N PRO A 427 17.32 -14.42 7.02
CA PRO A 427 18.40 -15.32 7.42
C PRO A 427 17.96 -16.42 8.39
N ASP A 428 17.03 -16.11 9.31
CA ASP A 428 16.58 -17.11 10.32
C ASP A 428 15.77 -18.24 9.71
N THR A 429 15.03 -17.99 8.61
CA THR A 429 14.33 -19.05 7.87
C THR A 429 15.30 -19.94 7.10
N ALA A 430 16.34 -19.34 6.51
CA ALA A 430 17.42 -20.09 5.88
C ALA A 430 18.15 -20.99 6.91
N GLN A 431 18.46 -20.45 8.10
CA GLN A 431 19.11 -21.22 9.18
C GLN A 431 18.21 -22.35 9.69
N ALA A 432 16.90 -22.09 9.90
CA ALA A 432 15.96 -23.13 10.31
C ALA A 432 15.85 -24.27 9.28
N TYR A 433 15.97 -23.96 8.00
CA TYR A 433 16.05 -24.98 6.95
C TYR A 433 17.34 -25.82 7.10
N ILE A 434 18.48 -25.16 7.24
CA ILE A 434 19.80 -25.81 7.38
C ILE A 434 19.84 -26.74 8.60
N ASP A 435 19.29 -26.29 9.73
CA ASP A 435 19.24 -27.07 10.98
C ASP A 435 18.45 -28.38 10.82
N GLY A 436 17.50 -28.43 9.88
CA GLY A 436 16.71 -29.64 9.55
C GLY A 436 17.27 -30.47 8.40
N HIS A 437 18.34 -30.03 7.71
CA HIS A 437 18.83 -30.67 6.49
C HIS A 437 20.38 -30.79 6.54
N GLY A 438 20.86 -31.95 6.91
CA GLY A 438 22.31 -32.20 7.01
C GLY A 438 23.02 -32.04 5.68
N GLY A 439 24.05 -31.19 5.65
CA GLY A 439 24.81 -30.83 4.44
C GLY A 439 24.36 -29.56 3.72
N ALA A 440 23.17 -29.02 4.03
CA ALA A 440 22.73 -27.74 3.54
C ALA A 440 23.57 -26.61 4.14
N ARG A 441 23.87 -25.57 3.36
CA ARG A 441 24.63 -24.40 3.82
C ARG A 441 24.27 -23.14 3.06
N VAL A 442 24.43 -22.00 3.72
CA VAL A 442 24.35 -20.69 3.06
C VAL A 442 25.47 -20.57 2.03
N VAL A 443 25.15 -20.03 0.86
CA VAL A 443 26.09 -19.71 -0.20
C VAL A 443 25.90 -18.26 -0.66
N PRO A 444 26.97 -17.53 -0.98
CA PRO A 444 26.86 -16.23 -1.64
C PRO A 444 26.09 -16.33 -2.95
N TYR A 445 25.43 -15.25 -3.35
CA TYR A 445 24.69 -15.20 -4.63
C TYR A 445 25.60 -15.49 -5.85
N ALA A 446 26.84 -15.04 -5.84
CA ALA A 446 27.81 -15.32 -6.90
C ALA A 446 28.07 -16.82 -7.02
N ASP A 447 28.29 -17.50 -5.88
CA ASP A 447 28.50 -18.96 -5.85
C ASP A 447 27.23 -19.74 -6.27
N ALA A 448 26.03 -19.21 -5.94
CA ALA A 448 24.78 -19.81 -6.38
C ALA A 448 24.62 -19.74 -7.91
N LEU A 449 25.05 -18.64 -8.54
CA LEU A 449 25.07 -18.51 -9.99
C LEU A 449 26.06 -19.46 -10.67
N GLU A 450 27.28 -19.62 -10.09
CA GLU A 450 28.27 -20.55 -10.61
C GLU A 450 27.82 -22.02 -10.50
N ARG A 451 27.16 -22.39 -9.41
CA ARG A 451 26.61 -23.73 -9.22
C ARG A 451 25.45 -24.06 -10.14
N ALA A 452 24.70 -23.05 -10.57
CA ALA A 452 23.58 -23.21 -11.49
C ALA A 452 23.99 -23.30 -12.97
N SER A 453 25.20 -22.80 -13.29
CA SER A 453 25.76 -22.82 -14.66
C SER A 453 26.25 -24.17 -15.04
#